data_500614beaab41b5b7037660e80bad9ed
#
_entry.id   500614beaab41b5b7037660e80bad9ed
#
_cell.length_a   1.000
_cell.length_b   1.000
_cell.length_c   1.000
_cell.angle_alpha   90.00
_cell.angle_beta   90.00
_cell.angle_gamma   90.00
#
_symmetry.space_group_name_H-M   'P 1'
#
loop_
_entity.id
_entity.type
_entity.pdbx_description
1 polymer ?
#
loop_
_entity_poly.entity_id
_entity_poly.type
_entity_poly.pdbx_seq_one_letter_code
_entity_poly.pdbx_strand_id
1 'polypeptide(L)'
;LQSRGLGDVYKRQQCEIEEEALRICNVSKEQIQAYPPMREVYVKFVNMLSKYVDKFDKKDKFFLVGYNNASFDNHFLKAFFVQNGDNYFYSWFWVNSIDVMVLSTQHLMRKRHEMTDFKQETVARALGIQIDSAKLHDASYDIQLTKEIYNRISSLSFMG
;
A
#
# COMPACT_ATOMS: atom_id res chain seq x y z
N LEU A 1 8.84 -29.61 17.51
CA LEU A 1 8.84 -28.63 16.40
C LEU A 1 7.54 -27.80 16.33
N GLN A 2 6.45 -28.20 16.99
CA GLN A 2 5.16 -27.47 16.97
C GLN A 2 5.05 -26.34 18.01
N SER A 3 5.92 -26.28 19.01
CA SER A 3 5.83 -25.27 20.10
C SER A 3 6.50 -23.94 19.78
N ARG A 4 7.37 -23.86 18.78
CA ARG A 4 8.06 -22.61 18.40
C ARG A 4 7.15 -21.61 17.64
N GLY A 5 6.19 -22.10 16.86
CA GLY A 5 5.31 -21.25 16.07
C GLY A 5 4.26 -20.47 16.87
N LEU A 6 3.72 -21.08 17.93
CA LEU A 6 2.68 -20.46 18.79
C LEU A 6 3.27 -19.37 19.71
N GLY A 7 4.50 -19.58 20.21
CA GLY A 7 5.17 -18.60 21.06
C GLY A 7 5.56 -17.32 20.32
N ASP A 8 5.93 -17.41 19.05
CA ASP A 8 6.28 -16.26 18.22
C ASP A 8 5.05 -15.43 17.78
N VAL A 9 3.92 -16.10 17.56
CA VAL A 9 2.64 -15.41 17.26
C VAL A 9 2.15 -14.64 18.48
N TYR A 10 2.28 -15.21 19.69
CA TYR A 10 1.88 -14.55 20.92
C TYR A 10 2.77 -13.37 21.31
N LYS A 11 4.09 -13.46 21.03
CA LYS A 11 5.03 -12.34 21.26
C LYS A 11 4.79 -11.17 20.32
N ARG A 12 4.31 -11.40 19.10
CA ARG A 12 4.05 -10.34 18.11
C ARG A 12 2.75 -9.57 18.36
N GLN A 13 1.82 -10.11 19.11
CA GLN A 13 0.63 -9.37 19.57
C GLN A 13 0.94 -8.38 20.70
N GLN A 14 2.15 -8.41 21.24
CA GLN A 14 2.66 -7.49 22.27
C GLN A 14 3.66 -6.47 21.74
N CYS A 15 3.68 -6.20 20.43
CA CYS A 15 4.44 -5.08 19.91
C CYS A 15 3.96 -3.79 20.57
N GLU A 16 4.87 -3.05 21.17
CA GLU A 16 4.59 -1.69 21.65
C GLU A 16 4.08 -0.87 20.46
N ILE A 17 2.86 -0.35 20.61
CA ILE A 17 2.27 0.51 19.60
C ILE A 17 2.84 1.90 19.86
N GLU A 18 3.66 2.40 18.95
CA GLU A 18 4.23 3.74 19.04
C GLU A 18 3.13 4.79 19.00
N GLU A 19 3.08 5.67 20.00
CA GLU A 19 2.07 6.72 20.10
C GLU A 19 2.12 7.70 18.91
N GLU A 20 3.31 7.94 18.39
CA GLU A 20 3.51 8.74 17.20
C GLU A 20 2.83 8.13 15.96
N ALA A 21 2.95 6.81 15.76
CA ALA A 21 2.28 6.10 14.67
C ALA A 21 0.76 6.17 14.79
N LEU A 22 0.21 6.03 16.00
CA LEU A 22 -1.22 6.19 16.25
C LEU A 22 -1.72 7.58 15.87
N ARG A 23 -0.96 8.61 16.24
CA ARG A 23 -1.30 10.00 15.94
C ARG A 23 -1.27 10.29 14.44
N ILE A 24 -0.25 9.79 13.72
CA ILE A 24 -0.14 9.94 12.27
C ILE A 24 -1.30 9.23 11.55
N CYS A 25 -1.64 8.02 11.98
CA CYS A 25 -2.73 7.23 11.39
C CYS A 25 -4.12 7.67 11.88
N ASN A 26 -4.20 8.62 12.83
CA ASN A 26 -5.44 9.07 13.47
C ASN A 26 -6.30 7.90 14.03
N VAL A 27 -5.65 6.93 14.68
CA VAL A 27 -6.26 5.72 15.24
C VAL A 27 -5.94 5.61 16.72
N SER A 28 -6.91 5.26 17.56
CA SER A 28 -6.69 5.02 18.98
C SER A 28 -6.26 3.59 19.28
N LYS A 29 -5.65 3.37 20.46
CA LYS A 29 -5.28 2.02 20.93
C LYS A 29 -6.51 1.11 21.05
N GLU A 30 -7.64 1.65 21.50
CA GLU A 30 -8.92 0.94 21.63
C GLU A 30 -9.45 0.50 20.28
N GLN A 31 -9.34 1.36 19.26
CA GLN A 31 -9.72 1.02 17.88
C GLN A 31 -8.86 -0.13 17.33
N ILE A 32 -7.54 -0.11 17.56
CA ILE A 32 -6.66 -1.21 17.14
C ILE A 32 -7.04 -2.52 17.82
N GLN A 33 -7.35 -2.48 19.12
CA GLN A 33 -7.77 -3.66 19.88
C GLN A 33 -9.13 -4.23 19.40
N ALA A 34 -9.98 -3.39 18.83
CA ALA A 34 -11.27 -3.78 18.27
C ALA A 34 -11.17 -4.37 16.85
N TYR A 35 -10.01 -4.27 16.20
CA TYR A 35 -9.83 -4.85 14.88
C TYR A 35 -9.84 -6.38 14.91
N PRO A 36 -10.35 -7.02 13.85
CA PRO A 36 -10.34 -8.47 13.75
C PRO A 36 -8.93 -9.05 13.87
N PRO A 37 -8.78 -10.29 14.37
CA PRO A 37 -7.49 -10.96 14.40
C PRO A 37 -6.82 -10.99 13.02
N MET A 38 -5.51 -10.76 12.99
CA MET A 38 -4.74 -10.70 11.74
C MET A 38 -4.97 -11.91 10.82
N ARG A 39 -5.11 -13.11 11.40
CA ARG A 39 -5.38 -14.34 10.65
C ARG A 39 -6.72 -14.31 9.92
N GLU A 40 -7.74 -13.77 10.56
CA GLU A 40 -9.07 -13.63 9.94
C GLU A 40 -9.04 -12.66 8.77
N VAL A 41 -8.37 -11.52 8.95
CA VAL A 41 -8.17 -10.52 7.88
C VAL A 41 -7.41 -11.14 6.72
N TYR A 42 -6.35 -11.89 7.01
CA TYR A 42 -5.55 -12.58 5.99
C TYR A 42 -6.38 -13.55 5.16
N VAL A 43 -7.20 -14.40 5.81
CA VAL A 43 -8.06 -15.36 5.09
C VAL A 43 -9.06 -14.64 4.20
N LYS A 44 -9.70 -13.58 4.69
CA LYS A 44 -10.61 -12.76 3.88
C LYS A 44 -9.90 -12.12 2.68
N PHE A 45 -8.68 -11.62 2.91
CA PHE A 45 -7.87 -10.98 1.87
C PHE A 45 -7.47 -11.98 0.77
N VAL A 46 -6.93 -13.14 1.14
CA VAL A 46 -6.57 -14.19 0.16
C VAL A 46 -7.79 -14.72 -0.60
N ASN A 47 -8.91 -14.92 0.08
CA ASN A 47 -10.17 -15.30 -0.57
C ASN A 47 -10.68 -14.24 -1.55
N MET A 48 -10.42 -12.96 -1.30
CA MET A 48 -10.72 -11.90 -2.24
C MET A 48 -9.79 -11.96 -3.46
N LEU A 49 -8.48 -12.12 -3.25
CA LEU A 49 -7.51 -12.24 -4.34
C LEU A 49 -7.81 -13.42 -5.26
N SER A 50 -8.17 -14.58 -4.70
CA SER A 50 -8.47 -15.81 -5.45
C SER A 50 -9.70 -15.74 -6.36
N LYS A 51 -10.52 -14.69 -6.23
CA LYS A 51 -11.63 -14.44 -7.16
C LYS A 51 -11.17 -13.90 -8.52
N TYR A 52 -9.96 -13.36 -8.58
CA TYR A 52 -9.46 -12.64 -9.76
C TYR A 52 -8.18 -13.22 -10.33
N VAL A 53 -7.42 -13.98 -9.54
CA VAL A 53 -6.11 -14.51 -9.90
C VAL A 53 -6.02 -15.98 -9.52
N ASP A 54 -5.56 -16.81 -10.45
CA ASP A 54 -5.11 -18.17 -10.16
C ASP A 54 -3.62 -18.13 -9.74
N LYS A 55 -3.35 -18.24 -8.45
CA LYS A 55 -1.98 -18.21 -7.90
C LYS A 55 -1.07 -19.33 -8.41
N PHE A 56 -1.62 -20.36 -9.05
CA PHE A 56 -0.85 -21.48 -9.64
C PHE A 56 -0.42 -21.18 -11.07
N ASP A 57 -1.09 -20.22 -11.74
CA ASP A 57 -0.62 -19.70 -13.03
C ASP A 57 0.46 -18.63 -12.80
N LYS A 58 1.68 -18.91 -13.30
CA LYS A 58 2.83 -18.00 -13.16
C LYS A 58 2.64 -16.65 -13.87
N LYS A 59 1.68 -16.56 -14.80
CA LYS A 59 1.39 -15.35 -15.59
C LYS A 59 0.21 -14.58 -15.05
N ASP A 60 -0.68 -15.22 -14.29
CA ASP A 60 -1.87 -14.59 -13.73
C ASP A 60 -1.58 -14.02 -12.33
N LYS A 61 -1.20 -12.75 -12.28
CA LYS A 61 -0.78 -12.07 -11.04
C LYS A 61 -1.17 -10.61 -11.08
N PHE A 62 -1.45 -10.07 -9.91
CA PHE A 62 -1.67 -8.64 -9.74
C PHE A 62 -0.38 -7.82 -9.88
N PHE A 63 -0.51 -6.61 -10.39
CA PHE A 63 0.45 -5.54 -10.13
C PHE A 63 0.00 -4.76 -8.91
N LEU A 64 0.92 -4.52 -7.98
CA LEU A 64 0.70 -3.58 -6.91
C LEU A 64 0.91 -2.17 -7.46
N VAL A 65 -0.07 -1.30 -7.23
CA VAL A 65 -0.02 0.10 -7.64
C VAL A 65 -0.15 0.96 -6.39
N GLY A 66 0.76 1.89 -6.18
CA GLY A 66 0.73 2.75 -5.01
C GLY A 66 1.66 3.95 -5.15
N TYR A 67 1.65 4.82 -4.16
CA TYR A 67 2.52 5.98 -4.10
C TYR A 67 3.69 5.70 -3.16
N ASN A 68 4.92 5.63 -3.67
CA ASN A 68 6.11 5.17 -2.94
C ASN A 68 5.98 3.74 -2.36
N ASN A 69 5.09 2.94 -2.94
CA ASN A 69 4.74 1.62 -2.41
C ASN A 69 5.88 0.61 -2.49
N ALA A 70 6.76 0.72 -3.48
CA ALA A 70 7.90 -0.16 -3.65
C ALA A 70 8.85 -0.10 -2.43
N SER A 71 9.03 1.10 -1.87
CA SER A 71 9.92 1.34 -0.73
C SER A 71 9.22 1.14 0.63
N PHE A 72 7.90 1.10 0.68
CA PHE A 72 7.16 1.10 1.94
C PHE A 72 6.06 0.05 2.00
N ASP A 73 4.91 0.27 1.38
CA ASP A 73 3.71 -0.56 1.56
C ASP A 73 3.90 -2.02 1.17
N ASN A 74 4.66 -2.28 0.10
CA ASN A 74 4.90 -3.63 -0.38
C ASN A 74 5.65 -4.49 0.64
N HIS A 75 6.53 -3.89 1.44
CA HIS A 75 7.25 -4.58 2.49
C HIS A 75 6.31 -5.00 3.62
N PHE A 76 5.39 -4.13 4.02
CA PHE A 76 4.38 -4.44 5.03
C PHE A 76 3.41 -5.51 4.54
N LEU A 77 2.94 -5.40 3.30
CA LEU A 77 2.05 -6.41 2.72
C LEU A 77 2.73 -7.77 2.65
N LYS A 78 3.99 -7.82 2.22
CA LYS A 78 4.77 -9.07 2.22
C LYS A 78 4.96 -9.62 3.64
N ALA A 79 5.29 -8.76 4.60
CA ALA A 79 5.42 -9.17 6.00
C ALA A 79 4.10 -9.73 6.56
N PHE A 80 2.96 -9.16 6.19
CA PHE A 80 1.64 -9.66 6.55
C PHE A 80 1.40 -11.10 6.05
N PHE A 81 1.82 -11.44 4.82
CA PHE A 81 1.77 -12.82 4.33
C PHE A 81 2.67 -13.75 5.15
N VAL A 82 3.93 -13.38 5.33
CA VAL A 82 4.91 -14.18 6.10
C VAL A 82 4.46 -14.41 7.53
N GLN A 83 3.90 -13.40 8.20
CA GLN A 83 3.37 -13.51 9.56
C GLN A 83 2.18 -14.45 9.66
N ASN A 84 1.45 -14.65 8.57
CA ASN A 84 0.37 -15.63 8.47
C ASN A 84 0.82 -17.01 7.99
N GLY A 85 2.14 -17.25 7.88
CA GLY A 85 2.72 -18.53 7.47
C GLY A 85 2.70 -18.75 5.95
N ASP A 86 2.40 -17.71 5.16
CA ASP A 86 2.41 -17.79 3.69
C ASP A 86 3.67 -17.13 3.12
N ASN A 87 4.58 -17.96 2.61
CA ASN A 87 5.81 -17.51 1.97
C ASN A 87 5.66 -17.31 0.44
N TYR A 88 4.45 -17.48 -0.09
CA TYR A 88 4.17 -17.46 -1.52
C TYR A 88 3.57 -16.13 -2.00
N PHE A 89 3.97 -15.02 -1.40
CA PHE A 89 3.54 -13.67 -1.78
C PHE A 89 3.62 -13.41 -3.29
N TYR A 90 4.73 -13.82 -3.91
CA TYR A 90 4.94 -13.65 -5.35
C TYR A 90 4.19 -14.65 -6.25
N SER A 91 3.36 -15.52 -5.67
CA SER A 91 2.35 -16.25 -6.43
C SER A 91 1.13 -15.39 -6.73
N TRP A 92 0.88 -14.34 -5.95
CA TRP A 92 -0.23 -13.41 -6.11
C TRP A 92 0.17 -12.13 -6.84
N PHE A 93 1.41 -11.69 -6.68
CA PHE A 93 1.87 -10.38 -7.13
C PHE A 93 3.13 -10.48 -7.98
N TRP A 94 3.21 -9.66 -9.01
CA TRP A 94 4.46 -9.44 -9.71
C TRP A 94 5.49 -8.80 -8.79
N VAL A 95 6.77 -9.10 -9.00
CA VAL A 95 7.88 -8.54 -8.21
C VAL A 95 7.97 -7.03 -8.39
N ASN A 96 7.78 -6.59 -9.63
CA ASN A 96 7.76 -5.18 -9.99
C ASN A 96 6.37 -4.59 -9.70
N SER A 97 6.35 -3.52 -8.93
CA SER A 97 5.16 -2.72 -8.69
C SER A 97 5.13 -1.48 -9.59
N ILE A 98 3.96 -0.92 -9.75
CA ILE A 98 3.77 0.38 -10.39
C ILE A 98 3.81 1.44 -9.31
N ASP A 99 4.95 2.12 -9.19
CA ASP A 99 5.12 3.20 -8.21
C ASP A 99 4.77 4.54 -8.85
N VAL A 100 3.64 5.10 -8.40
CA VAL A 100 3.09 6.35 -8.95
C VAL A 100 3.97 7.55 -8.65
N MET A 101 4.76 7.53 -7.56
CA MET A 101 5.73 8.59 -7.29
C MET A 101 6.84 8.60 -8.35
N VAL A 102 7.33 7.43 -8.75
CA VAL A 102 8.36 7.31 -9.79
C VAL A 102 7.82 7.77 -11.15
N LEU A 103 6.61 7.35 -11.52
CA LEU A 103 5.95 7.80 -12.74
C LEU A 103 5.70 9.32 -12.74
N SER A 104 5.28 9.87 -11.60
CA SER A 104 5.09 11.31 -11.41
C SER A 104 6.39 12.08 -11.58
N THR A 105 7.48 11.56 -11.01
CA THR A 105 8.81 12.16 -11.12
C THR A 105 9.25 12.22 -12.58
N GLN A 106 9.06 11.14 -13.34
CA GLN A 106 9.35 11.12 -14.76
C GLN A 106 8.51 12.13 -15.55
N HIS A 107 7.19 12.15 -15.28
CA HIS A 107 6.25 13.03 -15.97
C HIS A 107 6.52 14.52 -15.72
N LEU A 108 6.79 14.88 -14.45
CA LEU A 108 7.00 16.25 -14.00
C LEU A 108 8.47 16.69 -13.99
N MET A 109 9.38 15.86 -14.49
CA MET A 109 10.84 16.09 -14.45
C MET A 109 11.25 17.46 -15.02
N ARG A 110 10.56 17.94 -16.05
CA ARG A 110 10.84 19.26 -16.68
C ARG A 110 10.38 20.43 -15.80
N LYS A 111 9.42 20.19 -14.88
CA LYS A 111 8.89 21.18 -13.94
C LYS A 111 9.54 21.09 -12.54
N ARG A 112 10.59 20.28 -12.36
CA ARG A 112 11.20 20.04 -11.06
C ARG A 112 11.61 21.30 -10.28
N HIS A 113 11.97 22.35 -10.99
CA HIS A 113 12.37 23.63 -10.39
C HIS A 113 11.19 24.44 -9.83
N GLU A 114 9.96 24.07 -10.19
CA GLU A 114 8.72 24.63 -9.67
C GLU A 114 8.16 23.80 -8.49
N MET A 115 8.75 22.62 -8.25
CA MET A 115 8.28 21.67 -7.25
C MET A 115 9.07 21.82 -5.95
N THR A 116 8.37 21.87 -4.82
CA THR A 116 9.02 21.84 -3.48
C THR A 116 9.49 20.44 -3.10
N ASP A 117 8.73 19.44 -3.50
CA ASP A 117 9.00 18.01 -3.32
C ASP A 117 8.15 17.19 -4.29
N PHE A 118 8.24 15.85 -4.20
CA PHE A 118 7.40 14.92 -4.96
C PHE A 118 6.45 14.13 -4.05
N LYS A 119 6.00 14.72 -2.95
CA LYS A 119 4.94 14.13 -2.13
C LYS A 119 3.64 14.09 -2.91
N GLN A 120 2.76 13.19 -2.52
CA GLN A 120 1.49 12.94 -3.20
C GLN A 120 0.66 14.23 -3.38
N GLU A 121 0.57 15.03 -2.33
CA GLU A 121 -0.14 16.31 -2.36
C GLU A 121 0.47 17.29 -3.37
N THR A 122 1.79 17.46 -3.34
CA THR A 122 2.51 18.37 -4.24
C THR A 122 2.32 17.98 -5.70
N VAL A 123 2.44 16.67 -5.98
CA VAL A 123 2.22 16.13 -7.33
C VAL A 123 0.78 16.30 -7.78
N ALA A 124 -0.20 16.04 -6.94
CA ALA A 124 -1.61 16.20 -7.28
C ALA A 124 -1.92 17.66 -7.65
N ARG A 125 -1.43 18.63 -6.86
CA ARG A 125 -1.57 20.07 -7.16
C ARG A 125 -0.91 20.44 -8.49
N ALA A 126 0.29 19.95 -8.76
CA ALA A 126 1.00 20.22 -10.00
C ALA A 126 0.29 19.64 -11.25
N LEU A 127 -0.51 18.59 -11.08
CA LEU A 127 -1.36 17.98 -12.10
C LEU A 127 -2.75 18.63 -12.22
N GLY A 128 -3.05 19.65 -11.40
CA GLY A 128 -4.35 20.32 -11.37
C GLY A 128 -5.47 19.47 -10.72
N ILE A 129 -5.11 18.53 -9.88
CA ILE A 129 -6.06 17.72 -9.10
C ILE A 129 -6.44 18.52 -7.85
N GLN A 130 -7.73 18.64 -7.59
CA GLN A 130 -8.23 19.28 -6.38
C GLN A 130 -8.05 18.35 -5.18
N ILE A 131 -7.56 18.91 -4.07
CA ILE A 131 -7.26 18.17 -2.85
C ILE A 131 -8.12 18.71 -1.71
N ASP A 132 -8.74 17.79 -0.97
CA ASP A 132 -9.33 18.07 0.32
C ASP A 132 -8.28 17.87 1.42
N SER A 133 -7.65 18.96 1.85
CA SER A 133 -6.57 18.90 2.85
C SER A 133 -7.02 18.34 4.20
N ALA A 134 -8.32 18.35 4.50
CA ALA A 134 -8.85 17.75 5.73
C ALA A 134 -8.88 16.22 5.71
N LYS A 135 -8.79 15.63 4.53
CA LYS A 135 -8.80 14.16 4.33
C LYS A 135 -7.43 13.57 4.07
N LEU A 136 -6.38 14.36 3.97
CA LEU A 136 -5.02 13.87 3.84
C LEU A 136 -4.68 12.99 5.05
N HIS A 137 -3.95 11.90 4.80
CA HIS A 137 -3.63 10.83 5.76
C HIS A 137 -4.80 9.90 6.14
N ASP A 138 -5.98 10.05 5.50
CA ASP A 138 -6.96 8.98 5.46
C ASP A 138 -6.58 7.98 4.36
N ALA A 139 -6.39 6.72 4.74
CA ALA A 139 -5.90 5.69 3.82
C ALA A 139 -6.79 5.52 2.57
N SER A 140 -8.10 5.62 2.72
CA SER A 140 -9.03 5.49 1.59
C SER A 140 -8.93 6.69 0.64
N TYR A 141 -8.75 7.89 1.19
CA TYR A 141 -8.57 9.10 0.40
C TYR A 141 -7.22 9.08 -0.33
N ASP A 142 -6.15 8.70 0.34
CA ASP A 142 -4.81 8.62 -0.25
C ASP A 142 -4.76 7.60 -1.39
N ILE A 143 -5.46 6.47 -1.27
CA ILE A 143 -5.60 5.49 -2.35
C ILE A 143 -6.36 6.08 -3.54
N GLN A 144 -7.45 6.81 -3.30
CA GLN A 144 -8.22 7.46 -4.37
C GLN A 144 -7.39 8.54 -5.07
N LEU A 145 -6.64 9.34 -4.31
CA LEU A 145 -5.75 10.36 -4.84
C LEU A 145 -4.62 9.74 -5.69
N THR A 146 -4.03 8.63 -5.20
CA THR A 146 -3.04 7.85 -5.97
C THR A 146 -3.62 7.38 -7.31
N LYS A 147 -4.84 6.84 -7.30
CA LYS A 147 -5.53 6.39 -8.51
C LYS A 147 -5.77 7.55 -9.49
N GLU A 148 -6.17 8.70 -8.98
CA GLU A 148 -6.41 9.87 -9.82
C GLU A 148 -5.12 10.40 -10.46
N ILE A 149 -4.03 10.49 -9.68
CA ILE A 149 -2.70 10.84 -10.19
C ILE A 149 -2.27 9.86 -11.29
N TYR A 150 -2.37 8.55 -11.02
CA TYR A 150 -2.02 7.50 -11.99
C TYR A 150 -2.81 7.65 -13.29
N ASN A 151 -4.12 7.81 -13.21
CA ASN A 151 -4.98 7.97 -14.38
C ASN A 151 -4.62 9.24 -15.18
N ARG A 152 -4.33 10.35 -14.50
CA ARG A 152 -3.95 11.60 -15.13
C ARG A 152 -2.64 11.47 -15.91
N ILE A 153 -1.64 10.84 -15.32
CA ILE A 153 -0.34 10.61 -15.97
C ILE A 153 -0.47 9.66 -17.15
N SER A 154 -1.21 8.55 -16.96
CA SER A 154 -1.40 7.53 -18.00
C SER A 154 -2.16 8.08 -19.20
N SER A 155 -3.21 8.87 -18.99
CA SER A 155 -3.98 9.49 -20.10
C SER A 155 -3.15 10.46 -20.93
N LEU A 156 -2.22 11.18 -20.32
CA LEU A 156 -1.33 12.10 -21.03
C LEU A 156 -0.22 11.38 -21.82
N SER A 157 0.18 10.19 -21.39
CA SER A 157 1.22 9.39 -22.08
C SER A 157 0.73 8.76 -23.39
N PHE A 158 -0.59 8.63 -23.58
CA PHE A 158 -1.17 8.09 -24.82
C PHE A 158 -1.51 9.16 -25.86
N MET A 159 -1.27 10.45 -25.57
CA MET A 159 -1.55 11.60 -26.46
C MET A 159 -0.29 12.20 -27.10
N GLY A 160 0.89 11.57 -26.91
CA GLY A 160 2.17 12.03 -27.43
C GLY A 160 2.73 11.19 -28.58
#